data_95565761a2bc045aea60a12998f54b51
#
_entry.id   95565761a2bc045aea60a12998f54b51
#
_cell.length_a   1.000
_cell.length_b   1.000
_cell.length_c   1.000
_cell.angle_alpha   90.00
_cell.angle_beta   90.00
_cell.angle_gamma   90.00
#
_symmetry.space_group_name_H-M   'P 1'
#
loop_
_entity.id
_entity.type
_entity.pdbx_description
1 polymer ?
#
loop_
_entity_poly.entity_id
_entity_poly.type
_entity_poly.pdbx_seq_one_letter_code
_entity_poly.pdbx_strand_id
1 'polypeptide(L)'
;MTRWDWAQDLFEWFEYYLKGIGPAPALHAQVQRNDGEWRIEETWPPLDVERLALDMSECSNDGAFLGGGAPVVGGGQIVTVECPAMSDSDLHIAGLATLHLLAVPTFDGGQVFIEMQDAETGLRLGHATMDIRYHAGGYDAQTVVPGQVLTMMMEFQAIDAILPAGHGLRFIMSEQGEDYLAPACGPSCTIHVLPSSSTLELPIIDRDGSTVLITPQDSQ
;
A
#
# COMPACT_ATOMS: atom_id res chain seq x y z
N MET A 1 3.32 -6.74 22.21
CA MET A 1 3.21 -6.37 23.66
C MET A 1 2.05 -5.39 23.77
N THR A 2 1.05 -5.65 24.62
CA THR A 2 -0.09 -4.74 24.76
C THR A 2 0.36 -3.53 25.57
N ARG A 3 0.27 -2.36 24.99
CA ARG A 3 0.55 -1.10 25.69
C ARG A 3 -0.67 -0.71 26.52
N TRP A 4 -0.50 -0.66 27.84
CA TRP A 4 -1.57 -0.26 28.77
C TRP A 4 -1.71 1.26 28.91
N ASP A 5 -0.67 2.01 28.56
CA ASP A 5 -0.64 3.47 28.60
C ASP A 5 -1.66 4.10 27.64
N TRP A 6 -1.88 3.51 26.47
CA TRP A 6 -2.88 4.02 25.54
C TRP A 6 -4.31 3.99 26.11
N ALA A 7 -4.61 3.07 26.99
CA ALA A 7 -5.90 3.03 27.64
C ALA A 7 -6.08 4.23 28.58
N GLN A 8 -5.00 4.62 29.28
CA GLN A 8 -4.99 5.84 30.10
C GLN A 8 -5.14 7.09 29.24
N ASP A 9 -4.38 7.21 28.14
CA ASP A 9 -4.48 8.34 27.21
C ASP A 9 -5.92 8.48 26.66
N LEU A 10 -6.56 7.34 26.33
CA LEU A 10 -7.94 7.31 25.88
C LEU A 10 -8.92 7.79 26.95
N PHE A 11 -8.74 7.36 28.22
CA PHE A 11 -9.56 7.84 29.33
C PHE A 11 -9.39 9.33 29.56
N GLU A 12 -8.18 9.85 29.58
CA GLU A 12 -7.88 11.27 29.74
C GLU A 12 -8.49 12.10 28.61
N TRP A 13 -8.43 11.58 27.36
CA TRP A 13 -9.07 12.19 26.20
C TRP A 13 -10.59 12.29 26.38
N PHE A 14 -11.27 11.21 26.79
CA PHE A 14 -12.71 11.21 27.05
C PHE A 14 -13.09 12.09 28.25
N GLU A 15 -12.30 12.11 29.33
CA GLU A 15 -12.57 12.98 30.48
C GLU A 15 -12.53 14.44 30.09
N TYR A 16 -11.53 14.83 29.30
CA TYR A 16 -11.42 16.21 28.85
C TYR A 16 -12.54 16.58 27.87
N TYR A 17 -12.69 15.85 26.76
CA TYR A 17 -13.61 16.24 25.69
C TYR A 17 -15.08 15.96 25.97
N LEU A 18 -15.41 14.95 26.76
CA LEU A 18 -16.81 14.62 27.08
C LEU A 18 -17.29 15.17 28.42
N LYS A 19 -16.40 15.30 29.40
CA LYS A 19 -16.78 15.73 30.78
C LYS A 19 -16.22 17.10 31.16
N GLY A 20 -15.25 17.63 30.41
CA GLY A 20 -14.57 18.88 30.74
C GLY A 20 -13.68 18.78 31.99
N ILE A 21 -13.14 17.58 32.28
CA ILE A 21 -12.30 17.28 33.43
C ILE A 21 -10.85 17.10 33.00
N GLY A 22 -9.92 17.72 33.77
CA GLY A 22 -8.49 17.58 33.54
C GLY A 22 -7.90 18.55 32.51
N PRO A 23 -6.58 18.48 32.24
CA PRO A 23 -5.92 19.29 31.25
C PRO A 23 -6.25 18.79 29.82
N ALA A 24 -6.11 19.67 28.82
CA ALA A 24 -6.20 19.26 27.43
C ALA A 24 -5.11 18.20 27.13
N PRO A 25 -5.48 17.05 26.57
CA PRO A 25 -4.50 16.03 26.19
C PRO A 25 -3.60 16.54 25.06
N ALA A 26 -2.35 16.12 25.07
CA ALA A 26 -1.43 16.43 23.97
C ALA A 26 -1.90 15.72 22.70
N LEU A 27 -2.06 16.48 21.61
CA LEU A 27 -2.42 15.92 20.30
C LEU A 27 -1.13 15.56 19.57
N HIS A 28 -0.83 14.28 19.52
CA HIS A 28 0.29 13.70 18.78
C HIS A 28 -0.05 12.27 18.39
N ALA A 29 0.64 11.75 17.39
CA ALA A 29 0.58 10.34 17.02
C ALA A 29 1.76 9.58 17.62
N GLN A 30 1.51 8.39 18.16
CA GLN A 30 2.53 7.44 18.57
C GLN A 30 2.55 6.30 17.55
N VAL A 31 3.63 6.17 16.81
CA VAL A 31 3.74 5.26 15.67
C VAL A 31 4.80 4.21 15.95
N GLN A 32 4.47 2.94 15.71
CA GLN A 32 5.42 1.84 15.80
C GLN A 32 5.92 1.47 14.42
N ARG A 33 7.23 1.49 14.26
CA ARG A 33 7.93 1.06 13.06
C ARG A 33 8.03 -0.47 12.98
N ASN A 34 8.28 -1.02 11.80
CA ASN A 34 8.38 -2.47 11.58
C ASN A 34 9.50 -3.17 12.35
N ASP A 35 10.53 -2.44 12.82
CA ASP A 35 11.58 -2.95 13.70
C ASP A 35 11.18 -2.95 15.19
N GLY A 36 10.00 -2.46 15.52
CA GLY A 36 9.45 -2.39 16.86
C GLY A 36 9.75 -1.10 17.62
N GLU A 37 10.52 -0.18 17.04
CA GLU A 37 10.77 1.13 17.64
C GLU A 37 9.54 2.03 17.59
N TRP A 38 9.36 2.83 18.65
CA TRP A 38 8.26 3.80 18.77
C TRP A 38 8.80 5.22 18.62
N ARG A 39 8.04 6.04 17.91
CA ARG A 39 8.31 7.46 17.78
C ARG A 39 7.05 8.29 17.95
N ILE A 40 7.24 9.57 18.26
CA ILE A 40 6.17 10.55 18.39
C ILE A 40 6.21 11.46 17.16
N GLU A 41 5.05 11.63 16.53
CA GLU A 41 4.81 12.54 15.41
C GLU A 41 3.80 13.60 15.82
N GLU A 42 3.99 14.85 15.40
CA GLU A 42 2.98 15.91 15.61
C GLU A 42 1.69 15.59 14.85
N THR A 43 1.80 15.00 13.68
CA THR A 43 0.69 14.54 12.86
C THR A 43 1.01 13.20 12.22
N TRP A 44 -0.01 12.39 11.94
CA TRP A 44 0.13 11.16 11.18
C TRP A 44 -0.92 11.10 10.07
N PRO A 45 -0.56 10.84 8.80
CA PRO A 45 0.82 10.72 8.28
C PRO A 45 1.65 11.98 8.48
N PRO A 46 3.02 11.87 8.50
CA PRO A 46 3.89 13.03 8.63
C PRO A 46 3.72 13.98 7.43
N LEU A 47 3.91 15.28 7.65
CA LEU A 47 3.77 16.30 6.61
C LEU A 47 5.06 16.56 5.81
N ASP A 48 6.20 16.14 6.34
CA ASP A 48 7.54 16.34 5.77
C ASP A 48 8.04 15.17 4.91
N VAL A 49 7.10 14.39 4.36
CA VAL A 49 7.42 13.28 3.46
C VAL A 49 7.72 13.77 2.04
N GLU A 50 8.70 13.16 1.42
CA GLU A 50 8.93 13.24 -0.02
C GLU A 50 8.18 12.11 -0.73
N ARG A 51 7.69 12.37 -1.96
CA ARG A 51 7.04 11.35 -2.77
C ARG A 51 8.03 10.78 -3.76
N LEU A 52 8.42 9.51 -3.56
CA LEU A 52 9.19 8.75 -4.51
C LEU A 52 8.24 8.05 -5.48
N ALA A 53 8.27 8.45 -6.75
CA ALA A 53 7.53 7.77 -7.81
C ALA A 53 8.38 6.64 -8.40
N LEU A 54 7.84 5.42 -8.37
CA LEU A 54 8.43 4.22 -8.95
C LEU A 54 7.61 3.80 -10.16
N ASP A 55 8.25 3.76 -11.33
CA ASP A 55 7.70 3.10 -12.51
C ASP A 55 7.84 1.58 -12.33
N MET A 56 6.73 0.86 -12.38
CA MET A 56 6.73 -0.58 -12.18
C MET A 56 7.12 -1.38 -13.45
N SER A 57 7.58 -0.72 -14.50
CA SER A 57 8.06 -1.38 -15.73
C SER A 57 9.29 -2.25 -15.50
N GLU A 58 10.12 -1.90 -14.51
CA GLU A 58 11.31 -2.67 -14.09
C GLU A 58 10.96 -3.88 -13.20
N CYS A 59 9.72 -3.97 -12.74
CA CYS A 59 9.29 -5.05 -11.87
C CYS A 59 8.97 -6.32 -12.70
N SER A 60 9.42 -7.46 -12.23
CA SER A 60 9.11 -8.75 -12.85
C SER A 60 7.75 -9.28 -12.40
N ASN A 61 7.02 -9.91 -13.29
CA ASN A 61 5.76 -10.59 -12.98
C ASN A 61 5.98 -12.11 -12.96
N ASP A 62 5.94 -12.72 -11.78
CA ASP A 62 5.86 -14.17 -11.63
C ASP A 62 4.40 -14.63 -11.69
N GLY A 63 3.74 -14.33 -12.78
CA GLY A 63 2.50 -14.96 -13.14
C GLY A 63 2.78 -15.86 -14.34
N ALA A 64 2.75 -17.17 -14.17
CA ALA A 64 2.89 -18.12 -15.28
C ALA A 64 1.74 -17.92 -16.26
N PHE A 65 1.93 -17.01 -17.24
CA PHE A 65 1.00 -16.84 -18.35
C PHE A 65 1.21 -17.96 -19.36
N LEU A 66 0.41 -18.99 -19.23
CA LEU A 66 0.17 -19.91 -20.35
C LEU A 66 -0.65 -19.12 -21.39
N GLY A 67 0.03 -18.42 -22.31
CA GLY A 67 -0.62 -17.82 -23.46
C GLY A 67 -0.37 -16.33 -23.75
N GLY A 68 0.55 -15.65 -23.04
CA GLY A 68 0.96 -14.27 -23.40
C GLY A 68 -0.09 -13.17 -23.12
N GLY A 69 -1.03 -13.44 -22.22
CA GLY A 69 -2.02 -12.45 -21.77
C GLY A 69 -1.58 -11.67 -20.52
N ALA A 70 -2.27 -10.58 -20.21
CA ALA A 70 -2.03 -9.82 -18.98
C ALA A 70 -2.38 -10.65 -17.73
N PRO A 71 -1.70 -10.41 -16.57
CA PRO A 71 -2.00 -11.06 -15.28
C PRO A 71 -3.47 -10.89 -14.89
N VAL A 72 -4.03 -11.93 -14.29
CA VAL A 72 -5.44 -11.98 -13.92
C VAL A 72 -5.59 -12.13 -12.41
N VAL A 73 -6.31 -11.20 -11.80
CA VAL A 73 -6.81 -11.30 -10.43
C VAL A 73 -8.27 -11.73 -10.48
N GLY A 74 -8.67 -12.63 -9.59
CA GLY A 74 -10.03 -13.18 -9.54
C GLY A 74 -10.09 -14.65 -9.92
N GLY A 75 -11.18 -15.31 -9.55
CA GLY A 75 -11.33 -16.77 -9.77
C GLY A 75 -10.29 -17.62 -9.03
N GLY A 76 -9.75 -17.12 -7.91
CA GLY A 76 -8.69 -17.79 -7.15
C GLY A 76 -7.29 -17.60 -7.71
N GLN A 77 -7.12 -16.77 -8.73
CA GLN A 77 -5.80 -16.45 -9.29
C GLN A 77 -5.09 -15.39 -8.43
N ILE A 78 -3.78 -15.57 -8.26
CA ILE A 78 -2.89 -14.65 -7.54
C ILE A 78 -1.82 -14.20 -8.53
N VAL A 79 -1.53 -12.88 -8.49
CA VAL A 79 -0.46 -12.26 -9.26
C VAL A 79 0.63 -11.81 -8.30
N THR A 80 1.85 -12.24 -8.52
CA THR A 80 3.02 -11.74 -7.79
C THR A 80 3.84 -10.85 -8.70
N VAL A 81 4.23 -9.68 -8.19
CA VAL A 81 5.09 -8.71 -8.87
C VAL A 81 6.27 -8.43 -7.97
N GLU A 82 7.48 -8.57 -8.47
CA GLU A 82 8.71 -8.27 -7.73
C GLU A 82 9.45 -7.12 -8.39
N CYS A 83 9.74 -6.10 -7.60
CA CYS A 83 10.51 -4.95 -8.00
C CYS A 83 11.95 -5.09 -7.50
N PRO A 84 12.95 -4.61 -8.25
CA PRO A 84 14.35 -4.70 -7.85
C PRO A 84 14.62 -3.85 -6.60
N ALA A 85 15.85 -3.96 -6.10
CA ALA A 85 16.32 -3.12 -5.00
C ALA A 85 16.09 -1.64 -5.28
N MET A 86 15.57 -0.92 -4.28
CA MET A 86 15.14 0.46 -4.43
C MET A 86 16.18 1.49 -3.99
N SER A 87 17.12 1.08 -3.14
CA SER A 87 18.11 1.98 -2.55
C SER A 87 19.36 1.22 -2.11
N ASP A 88 20.53 1.86 -2.17
CA ASP A 88 21.79 1.38 -1.60
C ASP A 88 21.91 1.69 -0.10
N SER A 89 20.96 2.41 0.46
CA SER A 89 20.83 2.68 1.90
C SER A 89 19.41 2.32 2.36
N ASP A 90 19.22 2.23 3.67
CA ASP A 90 17.91 1.98 4.26
C ASP A 90 16.91 3.06 3.82
N LEU A 91 15.72 2.63 3.42
CA LEU A 91 14.65 3.51 2.97
C LEU A 91 13.55 3.56 4.04
N HIS A 92 13.29 4.73 4.62
CA HIS A 92 12.23 4.90 5.60
C HIS A 92 10.91 5.31 4.91
N ILE A 93 9.98 4.36 4.78
CA ILE A 93 8.65 4.57 4.23
C ILE A 93 7.72 4.96 5.38
N ALA A 94 7.14 6.16 5.34
CA ALA A 94 6.30 6.66 6.42
C ALA A 94 5.08 7.44 5.90
N GLY A 95 3.91 6.85 5.98
CA GLY A 95 2.65 7.46 5.55
C GLY A 95 1.83 6.58 4.61
N LEU A 96 1.09 7.22 3.70
CA LEU A 96 0.18 6.56 2.77
C LEU A 96 0.87 6.38 1.40
N ALA A 97 1.23 5.14 1.06
CA ALA A 97 1.66 4.80 -0.29
C ALA A 97 0.44 4.74 -1.22
N THR A 98 0.61 5.10 -2.49
CA THR A 98 -0.46 5.07 -3.50
C THR A 98 0.01 4.32 -4.74
N LEU A 99 -0.73 3.30 -5.14
CA LEU A 99 -0.52 2.57 -6.38
C LEU A 99 -1.57 2.98 -7.41
N HIS A 100 -1.12 3.53 -8.52
CA HIS A 100 -1.93 3.77 -9.72
C HIS A 100 -1.86 2.53 -10.61
N LEU A 101 -2.72 1.55 -10.31
CA LEU A 101 -2.76 0.27 -11.01
C LEU A 101 -3.61 0.38 -12.26
N LEU A 102 -3.02 0.10 -13.43
CA LEU A 102 -3.79 -0.06 -14.65
C LEU A 102 -4.43 -1.47 -14.70
N ALA A 103 -5.70 -1.50 -15.04
CA ALA A 103 -6.49 -2.73 -15.07
C ALA A 103 -7.52 -2.76 -16.20
N VAL A 104 -7.89 -3.98 -16.62
CA VAL A 104 -8.96 -4.23 -17.60
C VAL A 104 -9.93 -5.23 -16.98
N PRO A 105 -11.08 -4.79 -16.47
CA PRO A 105 -12.07 -5.69 -15.89
C PRO A 105 -12.81 -6.49 -16.97
N THR A 106 -13.20 -7.72 -16.65
CA THR A 106 -14.05 -8.54 -17.52
C THR A 106 -15.54 -8.38 -17.24
N PHE A 107 -15.88 -7.76 -16.09
CA PHE A 107 -17.23 -7.48 -15.62
C PHE A 107 -17.33 -6.04 -15.07
N ASP A 108 -18.53 -5.60 -14.77
CA ASP A 108 -18.82 -4.28 -14.19
C ASP A 108 -18.64 -4.22 -12.66
N GLY A 109 -18.11 -5.27 -12.07
CA GLY A 109 -17.80 -5.41 -10.65
C GLY A 109 -16.53 -6.23 -10.42
N GLY A 110 -16.12 -6.34 -9.19
CA GLY A 110 -14.93 -7.06 -8.75
C GLY A 110 -14.09 -6.24 -7.78
N GLN A 111 -13.12 -6.87 -7.17
CA GLN A 111 -12.19 -6.17 -6.27
C GLN A 111 -10.78 -6.67 -6.46
N VAL A 112 -9.83 -5.81 -6.07
CA VAL A 112 -8.41 -6.14 -5.98
C VAL A 112 -7.96 -5.89 -4.56
N PHE A 113 -7.34 -6.90 -3.95
CA PHE A 113 -6.57 -6.79 -2.73
C PHE A 113 -5.09 -6.88 -3.10
N ILE A 114 -4.28 -6.00 -2.53
CA ILE A 114 -2.83 -5.97 -2.75
C ILE A 114 -2.14 -5.96 -1.40
N GLU A 115 -1.22 -6.88 -1.22
CA GLU A 115 -0.28 -6.87 -0.12
C GLU A 115 1.08 -6.42 -0.64
N MET A 116 1.72 -5.46 0.05
CA MET A 116 3.08 -5.00 -0.22
C MET A 116 4.00 -5.58 0.84
N GLN A 117 5.07 -6.23 0.39
CA GLN A 117 6.07 -6.88 1.24
C GLN A 117 7.48 -6.40 0.90
N ASP A 118 8.38 -6.53 1.86
CA ASP A 118 9.82 -6.61 1.61
C ASP A 118 10.09 -7.92 0.84
N ALA A 119 10.67 -7.82 -0.35
CA ALA A 119 10.84 -8.96 -1.24
C ALA A 119 11.78 -10.04 -0.68
N GLU A 120 12.79 -9.66 0.07
CA GLU A 120 13.82 -10.54 0.62
C GLU A 120 13.37 -11.28 1.87
N THR A 121 12.62 -10.60 2.73
CA THR A 121 12.19 -11.17 4.03
C THR A 121 10.77 -11.72 3.99
N GLY A 122 9.94 -11.26 3.06
CA GLY A 122 8.50 -11.54 3.03
C GLY A 122 7.71 -10.81 4.13
N LEU A 123 8.33 -9.86 4.82
CA LEU A 123 7.66 -9.06 5.84
C LEU A 123 6.63 -8.15 5.17
N ARG A 124 5.37 -8.26 5.59
CA ARG A 124 4.30 -7.36 5.12
C ARG A 124 4.52 -5.95 5.63
N LEU A 125 4.61 -5.00 4.69
CA LEU A 125 4.74 -3.58 4.96
C LEU A 125 3.38 -2.88 5.01
N GLY A 126 2.43 -3.32 4.16
CA GLY A 126 1.10 -2.75 4.11
C GLY A 126 0.20 -3.49 3.15
N HIS A 127 -1.06 -3.07 3.09
CA HIS A 127 -2.02 -3.60 2.12
C HIS A 127 -3.02 -2.52 1.69
N ALA A 128 -3.64 -2.75 0.54
CA ALA A 128 -4.71 -1.94 -0.01
C ALA A 128 -5.81 -2.85 -0.57
N THR A 129 -7.04 -2.39 -0.55
CA THR A 129 -8.15 -3.09 -1.19
C THR A 129 -9.07 -2.08 -1.87
N MET A 130 -9.61 -2.47 -3.02
CA MET A 130 -10.54 -1.62 -3.76
C MET A 130 -11.54 -2.45 -4.55
N ASP A 131 -12.82 -2.11 -4.45
CA ASP A 131 -13.83 -2.47 -5.44
C ASP A 131 -13.61 -1.59 -6.68
N ILE A 132 -13.56 -2.20 -7.87
CA ILE A 132 -13.24 -1.49 -9.11
C ILE A 132 -14.23 -0.37 -9.45
N ARG A 133 -15.44 -0.38 -8.89
CA ARG A 133 -16.40 0.70 -9.04
C ARG A 133 -15.96 2.01 -8.37
N TYR A 134 -14.98 1.96 -7.48
CA TYR A 134 -14.41 3.13 -6.83
C TYR A 134 -12.99 3.45 -7.35
N HIS A 135 -12.67 3.01 -8.56
CA HIS A 135 -11.34 3.08 -9.16
C HIS A 135 -10.72 4.49 -9.21
N ALA A 136 -11.56 5.54 -9.31
CA ALA A 136 -11.09 6.93 -9.30
C ALA A 136 -10.90 7.50 -7.89
N GLY A 137 -11.06 6.68 -6.85
CA GLY A 137 -11.06 7.12 -5.45
C GLY A 137 -12.39 7.73 -5.02
N GLY A 138 -12.52 8.05 -3.72
CA GLY A 138 -13.73 8.64 -3.15
C GLY A 138 -14.81 7.63 -2.80
N TYR A 139 -16.05 8.12 -2.62
CA TYR A 139 -17.17 7.33 -2.11
C TYR A 139 -18.28 7.12 -3.15
N ASP A 140 -18.14 7.68 -4.34
CA ASP A 140 -19.14 7.58 -5.41
C ASP A 140 -18.75 6.48 -6.40
N ALA A 141 -19.65 5.51 -6.58
CA ALA A 141 -19.42 4.42 -7.53
C ALA A 141 -19.40 4.94 -8.98
N GLN A 142 -18.38 4.57 -9.70
CA GLN A 142 -18.17 4.89 -11.12
C GLN A 142 -18.71 3.78 -12.00
N THR A 143 -19.07 4.13 -13.22
CA THR A 143 -19.41 3.12 -14.23
C THR A 143 -18.17 2.39 -14.70
N VAL A 144 -18.15 1.08 -14.54
CA VAL A 144 -17.11 0.20 -15.06
C VAL A 144 -17.59 -0.40 -16.38
N VAL A 145 -16.80 -0.24 -17.43
CA VAL A 145 -17.09 -0.83 -18.75
C VAL A 145 -16.15 -2.02 -18.98
N PRO A 146 -16.69 -3.25 -19.03
CA PRO A 146 -15.86 -4.44 -19.29
C PRO A 146 -15.03 -4.30 -20.57
N GLY A 147 -13.77 -4.70 -20.49
CA GLY A 147 -12.81 -4.63 -21.61
C GLY A 147 -12.16 -3.26 -21.83
N GLN A 148 -12.53 -2.22 -21.08
CA GLN A 148 -11.86 -0.93 -21.12
C GLN A 148 -10.77 -0.84 -20.05
N VAL A 149 -9.66 -0.17 -20.39
CA VAL A 149 -8.60 0.13 -19.42
C VAL A 149 -9.11 1.17 -18.45
N LEU A 150 -8.90 0.93 -17.16
CA LEU A 150 -9.13 1.89 -16.10
C LEU A 150 -7.87 2.00 -15.22
N THR A 151 -7.72 3.13 -14.52
CA THR A 151 -6.72 3.31 -13.48
C THR A 151 -7.39 3.17 -12.13
N MET A 152 -6.87 2.26 -11.30
CA MET A 152 -7.27 2.11 -9.90
C MET A 152 -6.30 2.89 -9.04
N MET A 153 -6.77 3.91 -8.33
CA MET A 153 -5.97 4.68 -7.40
C MET A 153 -6.08 4.05 -6.01
N MET A 154 -5.19 3.10 -5.73
CA MET A 154 -5.20 2.29 -4.50
C MET A 154 -4.29 2.88 -3.44
N GLU A 155 -4.87 3.39 -2.37
CA GLU A 155 -4.14 3.89 -1.22
C GLU A 155 -3.93 2.75 -0.21
N PHE A 156 -2.68 2.54 0.18
CA PHE A 156 -2.32 1.58 1.22
C PHE A 156 -2.65 2.14 2.60
N GLN A 157 -2.87 1.26 3.56
CA GLN A 157 -2.89 1.67 4.97
C GLN A 157 -1.59 2.39 5.31
N ALA A 158 -1.67 3.31 6.27
CA ALA A 158 -0.50 4.08 6.68
C ALA A 158 0.63 3.17 7.18
N ILE A 159 1.80 3.33 6.59
CA ILE A 159 3.00 2.50 6.80
C ILE A 159 4.01 3.28 7.62
N ASP A 160 4.70 2.63 8.53
CA ASP A 160 5.94 3.11 9.14
C ASP A 160 6.95 1.97 9.13
N ALA A 161 7.82 1.95 8.13
CA ALA A 161 8.71 0.83 7.90
C ALA A 161 10.08 1.26 7.37
N ILE A 162 11.11 0.58 7.83
CA ILE A 162 12.43 0.58 7.18
C ILE A 162 12.46 -0.57 6.19
N LEU A 163 12.73 -0.25 4.94
CA LEU A 163 13.14 -1.20 3.91
C LEU A 163 14.67 -1.16 3.87
N PRO A 164 15.37 -2.27 4.20
CA PRO A 164 16.82 -2.26 4.28
C PRO A 164 17.50 -2.00 2.94
N ALA A 165 18.74 -1.53 2.98
CA ALA A 165 19.57 -1.33 1.80
C ALA A 165 19.64 -2.60 0.93
N GLY A 166 19.48 -2.47 -0.36
CA GLY A 166 19.51 -3.56 -1.32
C GLY A 166 18.25 -4.42 -1.38
N HIS A 167 17.21 -4.12 -0.58
CA HIS A 167 15.94 -4.82 -0.63
C HIS A 167 15.00 -4.20 -1.67
N GLY A 168 14.20 -5.07 -2.31
CA GLY A 168 13.14 -4.71 -3.22
C GLY A 168 11.75 -4.78 -2.60
N LEU A 169 10.73 -4.50 -3.39
CA LEU A 169 9.34 -4.66 -3.00
C LEU A 169 8.69 -5.81 -3.75
N ARG A 170 7.85 -6.58 -3.04
CA ARG A 170 6.98 -7.60 -3.62
C ARG A 170 5.53 -7.19 -3.42
N PHE A 171 4.72 -7.31 -4.48
CA PHE A 171 3.27 -7.12 -4.44
C PHE A 171 2.58 -8.45 -4.71
N ILE A 172 1.67 -8.83 -3.81
CA ILE A 172 0.81 -10.00 -3.98
C ILE A 172 -0.60 -9.47 -4.22
N MET A 173 -1.13 -9.69 -5.42
CA MET A 173 -2.45 -9.22 -5.83
C MET A 173 -3.41 -10.38 -5.94
N SER A 174 -4.57 -10.25 -5.30
CA SER A 174 -5.63 -11.26 -5.28
C SER A 174 -7.01 -10.61 -5.27
N GLU A 175 -8.06 -11.39 -5.41
CA GLU A 175 -9.44 -10.90 -5.29
C GLU A 175 -9.87 -10.69 -3.83
N GLN A 176 -9.14 -11.26 -2.87
CA GLN A 176 -9.54 -11.34 -1.47
C GLN A 176 -8.31 -11.34 -0.56
N GLY A 177 -8.35 -10.55 0.49
CA GLY A 177 -7.43 -10.62 1.62
C GLY A 177 -8.00 -11.47 2.76
N GLU A 178 -7.16 -11.91 3.71
CA GLU A 178 -7.56 -12.78 4.83
C GLU A 178 -8.68 -12.16 5.67
N ASP A 179 -8.64 -10.85 5.87
CA ASP A 179 -9.57 -10.11 6.75
C ASP A 179 -10.68 -9.38 5.97
N TYR A 180 -10.78 -9.58 4.66
CA TYR A 180 -11.73 -8.87 3.81
C TYR A 180 -12.78 -9.81 3.22
N LEU A 181 -13.95 -9.25 2.97
CA LEU A 181 -15.05 -9.99 2.36
C LEU A 181 -14.69 -10.45 0.94
N ALA A 182 -15.19 -11.62 0.59
CA ALA A 182 -15.12 -12.10 -0.79
C ALA A 182 -15.83 -11.12 -1.75
N PRO A 183 -15.37 -11.02 -3.00
CA PRO A 183 -15.99 -10.15 -4.00
C PRO A 183 -17.46 -10.52 -4.22
N ALA A 184 -18.30 -9.51 -4.35
CA ALA A 184 -19.75 -9.70 -4.49
C ALA A 184 -20.16 -10.43 -5.79
N CYS A 185 -19.32 -10.42 -6.81
CA CYS A 185 -19.59 -11.01 -8.11
C CYS A 185 -19.13 -12.47 -8.27
N GLY A 186 -18.50 -13.04 -7.26
CA GLY A 186 -18.05 -14.43 -7.26
C GLY A 186 -16.90 -14.73 -8.25
N PRO A 187 -16.62 -16.00 -8.52
CA PRO A 187 -15.41 -16.41 -9.24
C PRO A 187 -15.37 -16.05 -10.73
N SER A 188 -16.45 -15.54 -11.27
CA SER A 188 -16.51 -15.15 -12.69
C SER A 188 -15.93 -13.76 -12.97
N CYS A 189 -15.82 -12.91 -11.93
CA CYS A 189 -15.28 -11.58 -12.08
C CYS A 189 -13.76 -11.62 -12.01
N THR A 190 -13.16 -11.47 -13.15
CA THR A 190 -11.69 -11.39 -13.26
C THR A 190 -11.27 -10.01 -13.73
N ILE A 191 -10.09 -9.59 -13.29
CA ILE A 191 -9.50 -8.29 -13.60
C ILE A 191 -8.10 -8.56 -14.15
N HIS A 192 -7.87 -8.20 -15.39
CA HIS A 192 -6.52 -8.20 -15.95
C HIS A 192 -5.77 -7.00 -15.39
N VAL A 193 -4.71 -7.23 -14.63
CA VAL A 193 -3.87 -6.16 -14.10
C VAL A 193 -2.66 -5.95 -15.01
N LEU A 194 -2.19 -4.70 -15.13
CA LEU A 194 -1.09 -4.30 -15.99
C LEU A 194 0.02 -3.64 -15.14
N PRO A 195 0.73 -4.43 -14.28
CA PRO A 195 1.68 -3.87 -13.34
C PRO A 195 2.80 -3.08 -14.02
N SER A 196 3.36 -3.59 -15.12
CA SER A 196 4.43 -2.92 -15.87
C SER A 196 4.05 -1.58 -16.51
N SER A 197 2.77 -1.20 -16.48
CA SER A 197 2.28 0.10 -16.93
C SER A 197 1.72 0.92 -15.78
N SER A 198 1.99 0.51 -14.56
CA SER A 198 1.49 1.09 -13.32
C SER A 198 2.59 1.91 -12.63
N THR A 199 2.20 2.79 -11.71
CA THR A 199 3.14 3.65 -10.96
C THR A 199 2.83 3.56 -9.47
N LEU A 200 3.86 3.39 -8.66
CA LEU A 200 3.77 3.43 -7.20
C LEU A 200 4.36 4.76 -6.69
N GLU A 201 3.67 5.42 -5.79
CA GLU A 201 4.15 6.56 -5.04
C GLU A 201 4.38 6.16 -3.59
N LEU A 202 5.63 6.23 -3.14
CA LEU A 202 6.03 5.95 -1.75
C LEU A 202 6.26 7.25 -0.98
N PRO A 203 5.69 7.38 0.23
CA PRO A 203 6.02 8.47 1.13
C PRO A 203 7.35 8.15 1.85
N ILE A 204 8.39 8.91 1.57
CA ILE A 204 9.72 8.70 2.13
C ILE A 204 10.05 9.82 3.12
N ILE A 205 10.60 9.44 4.28
CA ILE A 205 11.20 10.38 5.22
C ILE A 205 12.71 10.22 5.19
N ASP A 206 13.41 11.32 4.93
CA ASP A 206 14.86 11.42 5.11
C ASP A 206 15.18 12.47 6.18
N ARG A 207 15.03 12.08 7.44
CA ARG A 207 15.37 12.95 8.57
C ARG A 207 16.84 12.88 8.97
N ASP A 208 17.52 11.81 8.56
CA ASP A 208 18.91 11.55 8.94
C ASP A 208 19.91 11.80 7.80
N GLY A 209 19.44 12.20 6.60
CA GLY A 209 20.30 12.43 5.41
C GLY A 209 21.00 11.17 4.91
N SER A 210 20.49 9.97 5.29
CA SER A 210 21.10 8.68 4.97
C SER A 210 20.44 7.96 3.80
N THR A 211 19.28 8.42 3.35
CA THR A 211 18.53 7.78 2.26
C THR A 211 19.06 8.22 0.89
N VAL A 212 19.75 7.32 0.20
CA VAL A 212 20.18 7.51 -1.19
C VAL A 212 19.21 6.77 -2.10
N LEU A 213 18.43 7.52 -2.88
CA LEU A 213 17.49 6.92 -3.83
C LEU A 213 18.21 6.44 -5.08
N ILE A 214 17.99 5.19 -5.47
CA ILE A 214 18.44 4.64 -6.75
C ILE A 214 17.49 5.16 -7.83
N THR A 215 17.98 6.04 -8.69
CA THR A 215 17.24 6.39 -9.91
C THR A 215 17.53 5.36 -11.02
N PRO A 216 16.53 4.84 -11.75
CA PRO A 216 16.68 3.78 -12.74
C PRO A 216 17.44 4.19 -14.02
N GLN A 217 18.37 5.13 -14.00
CA GLN A 217 18.98 5.67 -15.21
C GLN A 217 20.43 5.25 -15.49
N ASP A 218 21.06 4.40 -14.70
CA ASP A 218 22.49 4.07 -14.86
C ASP A 218 22.80 2.64 -15.35
N SER A 219 21.84 1.93 -15.95
CA SER A 219 22.13 0.72 -16.72
C SER A 219 22.31 1.03 -18.22
N GLN A 220 23.48 1.53 -18.57
CA GLN A 220 23.97 1.48 -19.96
C GLN A 220 24.82 0.22 -20.21
#